data_eceb5b963834398801efece21449f79f
#
_entry.id   eceb5b963834398801efece21449f79f
#
_cell.length_a   1.000
_cell.length_b   1.000
_cell.length_c   1.000
_cell.angle_alpha   90.00
_cell.angle_beta   90.00
_cell.angle_gamma   90.00
#
_symmetry.space_group_name_H-M   'P 1'
#
loop_
_entity.id
_entity.type
_entity.pdbx_description
1 polymer ?
#
loop_
_entity_poly.entity_id
_entity_poly.type
_entity_poly.pdbx_seq_one_letter_code
_entity_poly.pdbx_strand_id
1 'polypeptide(L)'
;MDSNKNIIAAISLSAAIIVLWALFFSPSPEDREKIKQKRIDSVKSLDAPEIENSETNNLLSRKEALNKDKRIVFENDNVKGSISLKGAIIDDLLFKNYNEKLEGTKKVVLLNPRNASDTYYLETGWVTNNKNIDLPNNKSKWKVEGNTKLSPGNDVKLI
;
A
#
# COMPACT_ATOMS: atom_id res chain seq x y z
N MET A 1 6.29 6.98 59.61
CA MET A 1 5.82 8.14 58.77
C MET A 1 6.80 8.62 57.70
N ASP A 2 7.96 8.01 57.58
CA ASP A 2 9.03 8.51 56.68
C ASP A 2 9.04 7.84 55.26
N SER A 3 8.33 6.71 55.13
CA SER A 3 8.29 6.00 53.83
C SER A 3 7.68 6.83 52.67
N ASN A 4 6.62 7.59 52.95
CA ASN A 4 5.95 8.40 51.95
C ASN A 4 6.81 9.61 51.49
N LYS A 5 7.63 10.15 52.36
CA LYS A 5 8.56 11.24 52.03
C LYS A 5 9.66 10.74 51.09
N ASN A 6 10.15 9.53 51.32
CA ASN A 6 11.17 8.91 50.48
C ASN A 6 10.63 8.57 49.08
N ILE A 7 9.38 8.13 49.00
CA ILE A 7 8.71 7.86 47.71
C ILE A 7 8.52 9.16 46.91
N ILE A 8 8.06 10.22 47.57
CA ILE A 8 7.87 11.53 46.93
C ILE A 8 9.23 12.08 46.46
N ALA A 9 10.27 11.97 47.28
CA ALA A 9 11.61 12.40 46.90
C ALA A 9 12.17 11.61 45.68
N ALA A 10 11.94 10.30 45.65
CA ALA A 10 12.38 9.46 44.52
C ALA A 10 11.65 9.83 43.23
N ILE A 11 10.34 10.04 43.29
CA ILE A 11 9.54 10.45 42.11
C ILE A 11 9.99 11.83 41.60
N SER A 12 10.18 12.78 42.54
CA SER A 12 10.64 14.14 42.20
C SER A 12 12.03 14.13 41.54
N LEU A 13 12.95 13.33 42.03
CA LEU A 13 14.29 13.19 41.51
C LEU A 13 14.26 12.56 40.11
N SER A 14 13.47 11.52 39.92
CA SER A 14 13.30 10.87 38.60
C SER A 14 12.70 11.83 37.58
N ALA A 15 11.67 12.59 37.96
CA ALA A 15 11.07 13.58 37.07
C ALA A 15 12.07 14.71 36.69
N ALA A 16 12.87 15.16 37.65
CA ALA A 16 13.90 16.18 37.41
C ALA A 16 14.95 15.68 36.40
N ILE A 17 15.39 14.42 36.50
CA ILE A 17 16.34 13.82 35.55
C ILE A 17 15.75 13.75 34.13
N ILE A 18 14.47 13.36 34.02
CA ILE A 18 13.79 13.28 32.70
C ILE A 18 13.68 14.66 32.08
N VAL A 19 13.34 15.68 32.87
CA VAL A 19 13.24 17.08 32.37
C VAL A 19 14.62 17.58 31.94
N LEU A 20 15.66 17.36 32.73
CA LEU A 20 17.03 17.73 32.38
C LEU A 20 17.48 17.01 31.09
N TRP A 21 17.21 15.73 30.98
CA TRP A 21 17.53 14.99 29.76
C TRP A 21 16.79 15.55 28.54
N ALA A 22 15.51 15.87 28.67
CA ALA A 22 14.72 16.45 27.59
C ALA A 22 15.23 17.84 27.17
N LEU A 23 15.73 18.65 28.10
CA LEU A 23 16.26 19.96 27.79
C LEU A 23 17.63 19.90 27.08
N PHE A 24 18.49 18.96 27.48
CA PHE A 24 19.86 18.87 26.95
C PHE A 24 20.02 17.92 25.77
N PHE A 25 19.21 16.86 25.69
CA PHE A 25 19.36 15.80 24.69
C PHE A 25 18.20 15.67 23.70
N SER A 26 17.10 16.44 23.89
CA SER A 26 16.04 16.45 22.87
C SER A 26 16.57 17.07 21.58
N PRO A 27 16.39 16.38 20.45
CA PRO A 27 16.77 16.94 19.15
C PRO A 27 15.98 18.22 18.90
N SER A 28 16.66 19.24 18.41
CA SER A 28 16.06 20.55 18.09
C SER A 28 14.91 20.38 17.07
N PRO A 29 13.96 21.31 17.01
CA PRO A 29 12.93 21.31 15.97
C PRO A 29 13.52 21.18 14.56
N GLU A 30 14.64 21.84 14.30
CA GLU A 30 15.36 21.79 13.02
C GLU A 30 15.95 20.41 12.73
N ASP A 31 16.48 19.70 13.74
CA ASP A 31 17.00 18.34 13.57
C ASP A 31 15.89 17.34 13.31
N ARG A 32 14.71 17.55 13.89
CA ARG A 32 13.52 16.73 13.62
C ARG A 32 13.04 16.91 12.18
N GLU A 33 13.09 18.12 11.65
CA GLU A 33 12.78 18.38 10.24
C GLU A 33 13.83 17.78 9.31
N LYS A 34 15.12 17.91 9.61
CA LYS A 34 16.21 17.26 8.86
C LYS A 34 16.12 15.74 8.86
N ILE A 35 15.72 15.14 9.99
CA ILE A 35 15.51 13.68 10.08
C ILE A 35 14.29 13.26 9.26
N LYS A 36 13.19 14.04 9.29
CA LYS A 36 12.03 13.81 8.43
C LYS A 36 12.40 13.94 6.97
N GLN A 37 13.12 14.99 6.60
CA GLN A 37 13.55 15.22 5.24
C GLN A 37 14.48 14.10 4.74
N LYS A 38 15.49 13.69 5.54
CA LYS A 38 16.34 12.55 5.21
C LYS A 38 15.58 11.23 5.07
N ARG A 39 14.52 11.01 5.85
CA ARG A 39 13.64 9.84 5.68
C ARG A 39 12.84 9.93 4.38
N ILE A 40 12.32 11.09 4.04
CA ILE A 40 11.60 11.33 2.78
C ILE A 40 12.56 11.15 1.60
N ASP A 41 13.77 11.67 1.68
CA ASP A 41 14.77 11.55 0.62
C ASP A 41 15.32 10.13 0.49
N SER A 42 15.48 9.40 1.59
CA SER A 42 15.86 7.97 1.56
C SER A 42 14.72 7.05 1.09
N VAL A 43 13.46 7.42 1.31
CA VAL A 43 12.31 6.71 0.73
C VAL A 43 12.18 7.03 -0.76
N LYS A 44 12.51 8.25 -1.20
CA LYS A 44 12.59 8.61 -2.62
C LYS A 44 13.76 7.98 -3.36
N SER A 45 14.87 7.69 -2.68
CA SER A 45 16.05 7.06 -3.27
C SER A 45 15.98 5.53 -3.34
N LEU A 46 15.11 4.91 -2.56
CA LEU A 46 14.63 3.58 -2.81
C LEU A 46 13.46 3.78 -3.78
N ASP A 47 13.61 3.34 -5.04
CA ASP A 47 12.55 3.32 -6.06
C ASP A 47 11.32 2.54 -5.56
N ALA A 48 10.76 2.99 -4.44
CA ALA A 48 9.42 2.64 -4.07
C ALA A 48 8.52 3.25 -5.15
N PRO A 49 7.63 2.48 -5.79
CA PRO A 49 6.69 3.02 -6.75
C PRO A 49 6.05 4.26 -6.14
N GLU A 50 6.20 5.40 -6.82
CA GLU A 50 5.56 6.63 -6.42
C GLU A 50 4.07 6.32 -6.28
N ILE A 51 3.58 6.33 -5.03
CA ILE A 51 2.15 6.43 -4.81
C ILE A 51 1.83 7.83 -5.32
N GLU A 52 1.53 7.94 -6.62
CA GLU A 52 0.94 9.16 -7.16
C GLU A 52 -0.25 9.44 -6.26
N ASN A 53 -0.12 10.47 -5.43
CA ASN A 53 -1.25 11.07 -4.75
C ASN A 53 -2.28 11.28 -5.84
N SER A 54 -3.29 10.45 -5.84
CA SER A 54 -4.39 10.53 -6.77
C SER A 54 -4.84 11.98 -6.74
N GLU A 55 -4.59 12.69 -7.84
CA GLU A 55 -5.29 13.94 -8.05
C GLU A 55 -6.72 13.72 -7.60
N THR A 56 -7.30 14.68 -6.92
CA THR A 56 -8.70 14.74 -6.46
C THR A 56 -9.66 14.63 -7.65
N ASN A 57 -9.57 13.55 -8.39
CA ASN A 57 -10.37 13.19 -9.53
C ASN A 57 -11.46 12.26 -9.05
N ASN A 58 -12.69 12.68 -9.19
CA ASN A 58 -13.94 11.96 -9.01
C ASN A 58 -13.74 10.47 -8.75
N LEU A 59 -13.78 10.09 -7.47
CA LEU A 59 -13.71 8.69 -7.07
C LEU A 59 -14.80 7.92 -7.80
N LEU A 60 -14.38 6.94 -8.58
CA LEU A 60 -15.28 6.14 -9.39
C LEU A 60 -15.93 5.05 -8.53
N SER A 61 -17.09 4.60 -8.92
CA SER A 61 -17.59 3.34 -8.41
C SER A 61 -16.65 2.19 -8.85
N ARG A 62 -16.60 1.12 -8.04
CA ARG A 62 -15.80 -0.06 -8.39
C ARG A 62 -16.04 -0.54 -9.83
N LYS A 63 -17.30 -0.56 -10.28
CA LYS A 63 -17.69 -1.02 -11.62
C LYS A 63 -17.11 -0.13 -12.72
N GLU A 64 -17.16 1.17 -12.54
CA GLU A 64 -16.60 2.15 -13.49
C GLU A 64 -15.08 2.06 -13.53
N ALA A 65 -14.43 1.93 -12.38
CA ALA A 65 -12.97 1.78 -12.28
C ALA A 65 -12.48 0.50 -12.99
N LEU A 66 -13.19 -0.62 -12.85
CA LEU A 66 -12.88 -1.88 -13.53
C LEU A 66 -13.02 -1.78 -15.05
N ASN A 67 -13.93 -0.97 -15.56
CA ASN A 67 -14.17 -0.81 -17.00
C ASN A 67 -13.18 0.16 -17.68
N LYS A 68 -12.35 0.87 -16.91
CA LYS A 68 -11.46 1.91 -17.44
C LYS A 68 -10.30 1.34 -18.28
N ASP A 69 -9.78 0.18 -17.88
CA ASP A 69 -8.62 -0.45 -18.52
C ASP A 69 -8.97 -1.85 -19.03
N LYS A 70 -8.22 -2.32 -20.05
CA LYS A 70 -8.30 -3.72 -20.46
C LYS A 70 -7.77 -4.62 -19.36
N ARG A 71 -8.43 -5.76 -19.13
CA ARG A 71 -8.16 -6.64 -18.01
C ARG A 71 -8.14 -8.11 -18.42
N ILE A 72 -7.41 -8.90 -17.65
CA ILE A 72 -7.44 -10.36 -17.69
C ILE A 72 -8.24 -10.82 -16.49
N VAL A 73 -9.24 -11.66 -16.73
CA VAL A 73 -10.04 -12.25 -15.64
C VAL A 73 -9.34 -13.51 -15.13
N PHE A 74 -9.31 -13.67 -13.81
CA PHE A 74 -8.94 -14.92 -13.18
C PHE A 74 -10.06 -15.43 -12.27
N GLU A 75 -10.19 -16.73 -12.23
CA GLU A 75 -11.24 -17.38 -11.42
C GLU A 75 -10.85 -18.80 -11.07
N ASN A 76 -11.11 -19.19 -9.81
CA ASN A 76 -11.13 -20.56 -9.33
C ASN A 76 -12.34 -20.80 -8.42
N ASP A 77 -12.37 -21.89 -7.66
CA ASP A 77 -13.50 -22.23 -6.78
C ASP A 77 -13.68 -21.23 -5.62
N ASN A 78 -12.62 -20.57 -5.18
CA ASN A 78 -12.61 -19.72 -3.98
C ASN A 78 -12.59 -18.22 -4.29
N VAL A 79 -11.94 -17.81 -5.36
CA VAL A 79 -11.73 -16.42 -5.69
C VAL A 79 -12.07 -16.11 -7.15
N LYS A 80 -12.45 -14.86 -7.37
CA LYS A 80 -12.64 -14.26 -8.69
C LYS A 80 -12.06 -12.87 -8.68
N GLY A 81 -11.43 -12.48 -9.78
CA GLY A 81 -10.84 -11.17 -9.90
C GLY A 81 -10.33 -10.88 -11.29
N SER A 82 -9.55 -9.80 -11.40
CA SER A 82 -8.92 -9.43 -12.66
C SER A 82 -7.63 -8.66 -12.45
N ILE A 83 -6.78 -8.70 -13.48
CA ILE A 83 -5.49 -8.01 -13.57
C ILE A 83 -5.61 -6.92 -14.62
N SER A 84 -5.28 -5.68 -14.27
CA SER A 84 -5.20 -4.59 -15.24
C SER A 84 -4.01 -4.80 -16.17
N LEU A 85 -4.21 -4.63 -17.48
CA LEU A 85 -3.11 -4.63 -18.47
C LEU A 85 -2.28 -3.34 -18.45
N LYS A 86 -2.71 -2.33 -17.70
CA LYS A 86 -1.92 -1.15 -17.42
C LYS A 86 -1.18 -1.36 -16.10
N GLY A 87 0.13 -1.51 -16.17
CA GLY A 87 1.00 -1.77 -15.03
C GLY A 87 1.00 -3.21 -14.52
N ALA A 88 0.24 -4.13 -15.13
CA ALA A 88 0.06 -5.51 -14.65
C ALA A 88 -0.40 -5.60 -13.18
N ILE A 89 -1.30 -4.71 -12.77
CA ILE A 89 -1.71 -4.52 -11.38
C ILE A 89 -2.86 -5.49 -11.04
N ILE A 90 -2.74 -6.16 -9.91
CA ILE A 90 -3.82 -6.98 -9.34
C ILE A 90 -4.61 -6.08 -8.37
N ASP A 91 -5.72 -5.55 -8.84
CA ASP A 91 -6.54 -4.58 -8.12
C ASP A 91 -8.03 -4.94 -8.05
N ASP A 92 -8.35 -6.18 -8.39
CA ASP A 92 -9.70 -6.70 -8.36
C ASP A 92 -9.66 -8.15 -7.87
N LEU A 93 -10.13 -8.40 -6.64
CA LEU A 93 -10.27 -9.73 -6.10
C LEU A 93 -11.43 -9.77 -5.11
N LEU A 94 -12.29 -10.76 -5.27
CA LEU A 94 -13.36 -11.08 -4.34
C LEU A 94 -13.33 -12.56 -3.94
N PHE A 95 -13.81 -12.84 -2.76
CA PHE A 95 -14.03 -14.21 -2.28
C PHE A 95 -15.41 -14.71 -2.70
N LYS A 96 -15.48 -15.87 -3.36
CA LYS A 96 -16.74 -16.47 -3.81
C LYS A 96 -17.55 -17.09 -2.68
N ASN A 97 -16.88 -17.59 -1.66
CA ASN A 97 -17.47 -18.38 -0.59
C ASN A 97 -17.73 -17.57 0.69
N TYR A 98 -17.34 -16.27 0.72
CA TYR A 98 -17.53 -15.41 1.88
C TYR A 98 -18.43 -14.24 1.55
N ASN A 99 -19.39 -13.97 2.43
CA ASN A 99 -20.29 -12.82 2.35
C ASN A 99 -19.88 -11.78 3.40
N GLU A 100 -20.12 -10.51 3.14
CA GLU A 100 -19.85 -9.43 4.10
C GLU A 100 -20.71 -9.55 5.37
N LYS A 101 -21.87 -10.18 5.27
CA LYS A 101 -22.79 -10.45 6.38
C LYS A 101 -23.27 -11.90 6.29
N LEU A 102 -23.55 -12.52 7.45
CA LEU A 102 -23.97 -13.92 7.54
C LEU A 102 -25.19 -14.26 6.65
N GLU A 103 -26.17 -13.37 6.60
CA GLU A 103 -27.39 -13.54 5.79
C GLU A 103 -27.37 -12.71 4.48
N GLY A 104 -26.23 -12.13 4.15
CA GLY A 104 -26.07 -11.26 2.98
C GLY A 104 -25.68 -12.04 1.73
N THR A 105 -25.99 -11.48 0.57
CA THR A 105 -25.53 -12.01 -0.74
C THR A 105 -24.28 -11.30 -1.26
N LYS A 106 -23.92 -10.15 -0.68
CA LYS A 106 -22.78 -9.35 -1.09
C LYS A 106 -21.48 -10.04 -0.67
N LYS A 107 -20.62 -10.32 -1.65
CA LYS A 107 -19.35 -11.00 -1.43
C LYS A 107 -18.29 -10.07 -0.83
N VAL A 108 -17.40 -10.65 -0.02
CA VAL A 108 -16.24 -9.93 0.50
C VAL A 108 -15.30 -9.58 -0.64
N VAL A 109 -15.05 -8.29 -0.81
CA VAL A 109 -14.06 -7.74 -1.76
C VAL A 109 -12.76 -7.53 -1.02
N LEU A 110 -11.68 -8.19 -1.46
CA LEU A 110 -10.35 -8.05 -0.87
C LEU A 110 -9.56 -6.93 -1.55
N LEU A 111 -9.59 -6.87 -2.88
CA LEU A 111 -8.88 -5.83 -3.63
C LEU A 111 -9.87 -4.96 -4.39
N ASN A 112 -9.62 -3.66 -4.38
CA ASN A 112 -10.40 -2.64 -5.06
C ASN A 112 -9.52 -1.84 -6.00
N PRO A 113 -10.02 -1.52 -7.22
CA PRO A 113 -9.25 -0.85 -8.24
C PRO A 113 -8.69 0.50 -7.80
N ARG A 114 -7.57 0.85 -8.39
CA ARG A 114 -7.03 2.21 -8.38
C ARG A 114 -8.11 3.17 -8.93
N ASN A 115 -8.31 4.30 -8.29
CA ASN A 115 -9.36 5.29 -8.55
C ASN A 115 -10.79 4.91 -8.10
N ALA A 116 -11.00 3.80 -7.39
CA ALA A 116 -12.23 3.55 -6.67
C ALA A 116 -12.24 4.27 -5.31
N SER A 117 -13.42 4.45 -4.70
CA SER A 117 -13.57 5.11 -3.39
C SER A 117 -12.78 4.43 -2.27
N ASP A 118 -12.72 3.11 -2.30
CA ASP A 118 -12.04 2.29 -1.29
C ASP A 118 -10.88 1.52 -1.93
N THR A 119 -9.91 2.25 -2.44
CA THR A 119 -8.76 1.69 -3.17
C THR A 119 -7.90 0.78 -2.29
N TYR A 120 -7.73 -0.46 -2.73
CA TYR A 120 -6.80 -1.42 -2.12
C TYR A 120 -6.34 -2.43 -3.18
N TYR A 121 -5.07 -2.40 -3.55
CA TYR A 121 -4.53 -3.19 -4.67
C TYR A 121 -3.11 -3.67 -4.39
N LEU A 122 -2.68 -4.68 -5.16
CA LEU A 122 -1.33 -5.20 -5.18
C LEU A 122 -0.60 -4.71 -6.44
N GLU A 123 0.51 -4.02 -6.25
CA GLU A 123 1.41 -3.60 -7.30
C GLU A 123 2.77 -4.27 -7.12
N THR A 124 3.32 -4.81 -8.19
CA THR A 124 4.65 -5.39 -8.24
C THR A 124 5.46 -4.70 -9.32
N GLY A 125 6.78 -4.63 -9.15
CA GLY A 125 7.65 -3.98 -10.12
C GLY A 125 9.07 -4.47 -10.05
N TRP A 126 9.89 -3.98 -10.95
CA TRP A 126 11.32 -4.26 -11.02
C TRP A 126 12.10 -2.99 -10.68
N VAL A 127 13.23 -3.17 -10.02
CA VAL A 127 14.18 -2.09 -9.73
C VAL A 127 15.55 -2.45 -10.31
N THR A 128 16.29 -1.45 -10.77
CA THR A 128 17.65 -1.63 -11.28
C THR A 128 18.58 -0.54 -10.77
N ASN A 129 19.82 -0.90 -10.49
CA ASN A 129 20.87 0.08 -10.19
C ASN A 129 21.49 0.66 -11.46
N ASN A 130 21.18 0.11 -12.63
CA ASN A 130 21.67 0.59 -13.92
C ASN A 130 20.68 1.57 -14.53
N LYS A 131 21.02 2.85 -14.55
CA LYS A 131 20.19 3.94 -15.10
C LYS A 131 19.95 3.87 -16.62
N ASN A 132 20.67 3.01 -17.32
CA ASN A 132 20.53 2.85 -18.78
C ASN A 132 19.53 1.74 -19.17
N ILE A 133 18.90 1.09 -18.20
CA ILE A 133 17.89 0.06 -18.42
C ILE A 133 16.52 0.66 -18.15
N ASP A 134 15.69 0.70 -19.19
CA ASP A 134 14.27 1.08 -19.04
C ASP A 134 13.48 -0.14 -18.58
N LEU A 135 12.83 -0.03 -17.42
CA LEU A 135 12.05 -1.08 -16.81
C LEU A 135 10.56 -0.81 -16.94
N PRO A 136 9.73 -1.86 -17.06
CA PRO A 136 8.30 -1.70 -16.98
C PRO A 136 7.89 -1.09 -15.63
N ASN A 137 6.90 -0.21 -15.66
CA ASN A 137 6.35 0.48 -14.51
C ASN A 137 4.81 0.43 -14.50
N ASN A 138 4.20 1.13 -13.56
CA ASN A 138 2.74 1.16 -13.38
C ASN A 138 1.96 1.82 -14.53
N LYS A 139 2.64 2.48 -15.47
CA LYS A 139 2.05 3.08 -16.70
C LYS A 139 2.26 2.21 -17.91
N SER A 140 3.11 1.18 -17.84
CA SER A 140 3.41 0.26 -18.93
C SER A 140 2.16 -0.48 -19.38
N LYS A 141 1.96 -0.59 -20.68
CA LYS A 141 0.83 -1.32 -21.26
C LYS A 141 1.29 -2.70 -21.69
N TRP A 142 0.72 -3.71 -21.09
CA TRP A 142 0.99 -5.10 -21.39
C TRP A 142 0.03 -5.66 -22.42
N LYS A 143 0.49 -6.60 -23.18
CA LYS A 143 -0.32 -7.39 -24.09
C LYS A 143 -0.42 -8.82 -23.61
N VAL A 144 -1.53 -9.49 -23.93
CA VAL A 144 -1.73 -10.90 -23.63
C VAL A 144 -1.26 -11.71 -24.83
N GLU A 145 -0.43 -12.70 -24.59
CA GLU A 145 -0.07 -13.72 -25.57
C GLU A 145 -0.70 -15.06 -25.14
N GLY A 146 -1.49 -15.65 -26.03
CA GLY A 146 -2.18 -16.92 -25.76
C GLY A 146 -3.51 -16.74 -25.01
N ASN A 147 -3.66 -17.44 -23.89
CA ASN A 147 -4.90 -17.46 -23.14
C ASN A 147 -5.24 -16.10 -22.51
N THR A 148 -6.52 -15.73 -22.54
CA THR A 148 -7.03 -14.47 -21.98
C THR A 148 -7.69 -14.64 -20.62
N LYS A 149 -7.82 -15.88 -20.13
CA LYS A 149 -8.40 -16.21 -18.81
C LYS A 149 -7.40 -17.04 -18.02
N LEU A 150 -7.04 -16.55 -16.84
CA LEU A 150 -6.19 -17.26 -15.89
C LEU A 150 -7.04 -18.15 -15.01
N SER A 151 -6.70 -19.44 -14.94
CA SER A 151 -7.37 -20.41 -14.06
C SER A 151 -6.41 -21.55 -13.68
N PRO A 152 -6.73 -22.41 -12.70
CA PRO A 152 -5.89 -23.56 -12.40
C PRO A 152 -5.61 -24.40 -13.65
N GLY A 153 -4.33 -24.64 -13.93
CA GLY A 153 -3.89 -25.37 -15.12
C GLY A 153 -3.91 -24.59 -16.44
N ASN A 154 -4.27 -23.29 -16.41
CA ASN A 154 -4.30 -22.42 -17.61
C ASN A 154 -3.62 -21.11 -17.29
N ASP A 155 -2.36 -20.98 -17.65
CA ASP A 155 -1.53 -19.79 -17.47
C ASP A 155 -1.82 -18.70 -18.51
N VAL A 156 -1.45 -17.48 -18.18
CA VAL A 156 -1.53 -16.31 -19.07
C VAL A 156 -0.16 -15.64 -19.12
N LYS A 157 0.31 -15.38 -20.33
CA LYS A 157 1.57 -14.69 -20.56
C LYS A 157 1.32 -13.22 -20.90
N LEU A 158 1.99 -12.34 -20.18
CA LEU A 158 2.04 -10.90 -20.46
C LEU A 158 3.37 -10.55 -21.13
N ILE A 159 3.30 -9.75 -22.19
CA ILE A 159 4.44 -9.26 -22.98
C ILE A 159 4.33 -7.75 -23.19
#